data_4870b496927d9908437bcb721770f27d
#
_entry.id   4870b496927d9908437bcb721770f27d
#
_cell.length_a   1.000
_cell.length_b   1.000
_cell.length_c   1.000
_cell.angle_alpha   90.00
_cell.angle_beta   90.00
_cell.angle_gamma   90.00
#
_symmetry.space_group_name_H-M   'P 1'
#
loop_
_entity.id
_entity.type
_entity.pdbx_description
1 polymer ?
#
loop_
_entity_poly.entity_id
_entity_poly.type
_entity_poly.pdbx_seq_one_letter_code
_entity_poly.pdbx_strand_id
1 'polypeptide(L)'
;MRLKNTTDIPTLGNPPIVPDCWIYVQDPGYKVGRLQIFNNWSPYLVKDVDDTVWIGLEYFCNEGDDFWNMTDAEATKFAISELTRMRVINGPQDVLDSHRERVKKAYPAYFDTYAQMSELVEYLDSFGNLYCVGRNGQHRYNNMDHSMATAIEAVANIKSGKTSKQNVWSVNTDKSYHEQK
;
A
#
# COMPACT_ATOMS: atom_id res chain seq x y z
N MET A 1 -5.43 -6.84 9.96
CA MET A 1 -5.79 -7.88 10.97
C MET A 1 -5.16 -7.51 12.29
N ARG A 2 -5.93 -7.53 13.39
CA ARG A 2 -5.44 -7.25 14.75
C ARG A 2 -5.25 -8.58 15.48
N LEU A 3 -4.06 -8.78 16.01
CA LEU A 3 -3.63 -10.01 16.68
C LEU A 3 -3.37 -9.72 18.17
N LYS A 4 -3.51 -10.75 18.99
CA LYS A 4 -3.00 -10.71 20.37
C LYS A 4 -1.47 -10.61 20.33
N ASN A 5 -0.93 -9.75 21.18
CA ASN A 5 0.51 -9.76 21.45
C ASN A 5 0.78 -10.84 22.50
N THR A 6 1.16 -12.03 22.05
CA THR A 6 1.46 -13.13 22.94
C THR A 6 2.95 -13.42 22.94
N THR A 7 3.54 -13.58 24.12
CA THR A 7 4.94 -13.97 24.28
C THR A 7 5.26 -15.36 23.72
N ASP A 8 4.23 -16.13 23.40
CA ASP A 8 4.35 -17.49 22.88
C ASP A 8 4.51 -17.57 21.36
N ILE A 9 4.45 -16.41 20.66
CA ILE A 9 4.76 -16.32 19.24
C ILE A 9 6.18 -15.78 19.10
N PRO A 10 7.18 -16.61 18.80
CA PRO A 10 8.59 -16.18 18.80
C PRO A 10 8.91 -15.04 17.83
N THR A 11 8.04 -14.81 16.86
CA THR A 11 8.23 -13.81 15.79
C THR A 11 7.48 -12.51 16.01
N LEU A 12 6.50 -12.46 16.90
CA LEU A 12 5.66 -11.28 17.14
C LEU A 12 5.56 -10.88 18.63
N GLY A 13 6.23 -11.58 19.54
CA GLY A 13 6.10 -11.38 20.99
C GLY A 13 6.91 -10.24 21.58
N ASN A 14 6.44 -9.75 22.71
CA ASN A 14 6.93 -8.58 23.45
C ASN A 14 8.40 -8.67 23.89
N PRO A 15 9.06 -7.51 23.85
CA PRO A 15 9.78 -7.05 22.66
C PRO A 15 11.02 -7.89 22.40
N PRO A 16 11.46 -7.98 21.15
CA PRO A 16 10.97 -7.18 20.04
C PRO A 16 10.09 -7.97 19.07
N ILE A 17 8.94 -7.45 18.73
CA ILE A 17 8.35 -7.66 17.41
C ILE A 17 9.49 -7.61 16.40
N VAL A 18 9.46 -8.47 15.36
CA VAL A 18 10.37 -8.35 14.20
C VAL A 18 10.52 -6.87 13.85
N PRO A 19 11.75 -6.32 13.80
CA PRO A 19 11.95 -4.87 13.70
C PRO A 19 11.57 -4.28 12.34
N ASP A 20 11.13 -5.12 11.39
CA ASP A 20 10.81 -4.73 10.03
C ASP A 20 9.40 -4.09 9.97
N CYS A 21 9.27 -3.04 9.14
CA CYS A 21 7.97 -2.43 8.85
C CYS A 21 7.15 -3.32 7.92
N TRP A 22 7.80 -4.04 7.00
CA TRP A 22 7.20 -5.05 6.13
C TRP A 22 8.15 -6.17 5.76
N ILE A 23 7.55 -7.31 5.41
CA ILE A 23 8.25 -8.54 5.06
C ILE A 23 7.67 -9.07 3.76
N TYR A 24 8.51 -9.32 2.76
CA TYR A 24 8.11 -9.98 1.53
C TYR A 24 8.04 -11.49 1.73
N VAL A 25 6.95 -12.10 1.29
CA VAL A 25 6.77 -13.55 1.28
C VAL A 25 7.04 -14.04 -0.14
N GLN A 26 8.20 -14.66 -0.34
CA GLN A 26 8.64 -15.14 -1.67
C GLN A 26 8.43 -16.65 -1.86
N ASP A 27 7.98 -17.36 -0.84
CA ASP A 27 7.68 -18.79 -0.92
C ASP A 27 6.42 -19.00 -1.77
N PRO A 28 6.50 -19.76 -2.88
CA PRO A 28 5.36 -20.01 -3.77
C PRO A 28 4.24 -20.84 -3.12
N GLY A 29 4.48 -21.42 -1.95
CA GLY A 29 3.46 -22.11 -1.16
C GLY A 29 2.44 -21.20 -0.49
N TYR A 30 2.64 -19.89 -0.53
CA TYR A 30 1.75 -18.88 0.05
C TYR A 30 1.25 -17.89 -0.99
N LYS A 31 0.00 -17.48 -0.86
CA LYS A 31 -0.61 -16.46 -1.74
C LYS A 31 -0.35 -15.05 -1.23
N VAL A 32 -0.19 -14.85 0.07
CA VAL A 32 0.21 -13.56 0.63
C VAL A 32 1.59 -13.19 0.10
N GLY A 33 1.71 -12.00 -0.47
CA GLY A 33 2.97 -11.53 -1.05
C GLY A 33 3.76 -10.62 -0.11
N ARG A 34 3.08 -9.95 0.84
CA ARG A 34 3.74 -9.04 1.77
C ARG A 34 2.96 -8.93 3.07
N LEU A 35 3.70 -8.89 4.19
CA LEU A 35 3.19 -8.57 5.51
C LEU A 35 3.65 -7.17 5.90
N GLN A 36 2.78 -6.38 6.50
CA GLN A 36 3.11 -5.08 7.10
C GLN A 36 2.89 -5.15 8.61
N ILE A 37 3.79 -4.57 9.39
CA ILE A 37 3.69 -4.51 10.84
C ILE A 37 3.46 -3.05 11.23
N PHE A 38 2.20 -2.67 11.43
CA PHE A 38 1.83 -1.27 11.66
C PHE A 38 2.40 -0.70 12.95
N ASN A 39 2.60 -1.52 13.98
CA ASN A 39 3.24 -1.11 15.22
C ASN A 39 4.63 -0.49 14.97
N ASN A 40 5.39 -1.02 14.00
CA ASN A 40 6.73 -0.56 13.68
C ASN A 40 6.73 0.72 12.81
N TRP A 41 5.63 0.97 12.07
CA TRP A 41 5.49 2.20 11.30
C TRP A 41 5.30 3.41 12.21
N SER A 42 4.41 3.29 13.19
CA SER A 42 4.15 4.33 14.17
C SER A 42 3.32 3.79 15.34
N PRO A 43 3.67 4.10 16.60
CA PRO A 43 2.87 3.71 17.74
C PRO A 43 1.46 4.33 17.73
N TYR A 44 1.26 5.41 16.99
CA TYR A 44 -0.04 6.06 16.85
C TYR A 44 -1.01 5.35 15.89
N LEU A 45 -0.55 4.35 15.15
CA LEU A 45 -1.40 3.53 14.27
C LEU A 45 -2.14 2.42 15.02
N VAL A 46 -1.71 2.12 16.25
CA VAL A 46 -2.25 1.01 17.05
C VAL A 46 -2.72 1.54 18.40
N LYS A 47 -4.00 1.27 18.73
CA LYS A 47 -4.60 1.77 19.98
C LYS A 47 -3.96 1.19 21.23
N ASP A 48 -3.76 -0.13 21.22
CA ASP A 48 -3.24 -0.90 22.35
C ASP A 48 -1.91 -1.54 21.93
N VAL A 49 -0.87 -0.71 21.84
CA VAL A 49 0.43 -1.07 21.24
C VAL A 49 1.18 -2.16 22.03
N ASP A 50 0.94 -2.24 23.33
CA ASP A 50 1.58 -3.23 24.20
C ASP A 50 0.88 -4.60 24.14
N ASP A 51 -0.43 -4.60 23.95
CA ASP A 51 -1.27 -5.81 24.03
C ASP A 51 -1.67 -6.36 22.66
N THR A 52 -1.50 -5.58 21.60
CA THR A 52 -1.94 -5.99 20.27
C THR A 52 -0.94 -5.66 19.17
N VAL A 53 -0.91 -6.51 18.15
CA VAL A 53 -0.16 -6.30 16.92
C VAL A 53 -1.14 -6.14 15.76
N TRP A 54 -0.99 -5.05 14.99
CA TRP A 54 -1.71 -4.89 13.75
C TRP A 54 -0.82 -5.24 12.57
N ILE A 55 -1.28 -6.21 11.78
CA ILE A 55 -0.60 -6.61 10.55
C ILE A 55 -1.49 -6.36 9.34
N GLY A 56 -0.88 -5.88 8.26
CA GLY A 56 -1.45 -5.86 6.94
C GLY A 56 -0.99 -7.10 6.16
N LEU A 57 -1.90 -7.73 5.43
CA LEU A 57 -1.58 -8.80 4.52
C LEU A 57 -1.95 -8.34 3.10
N GLU A 58 -0.99 -8.30 2.21
CA GLU A 58 -1.20 -7.89 0.83
C GLU A 58 -1.27 -9.11 -0.08
N TYR A 59 -2.38 -9.21 -0.79
CA TYR A 59 -2.67 -10.26 -1.76
C TYR A 59 -2.72 -9.62 -3.15
N PHE A 60 -1.77 -9.95 -4.00
CA PHE A 60 -1.74 -9.49 -5.38
C PHE A 60 -2.66 -10.38 -6.22
N CYS A 61 -3.70 -9.80 -6.76
CA CYS A 61 -4.71 -10.51 -7.56
C CYS A 61 -5.32 -9.55 -8.60
N ASN A 62 -5.97 -10.12 -9.60
CA ASN A 62 -6.72 -9.34 -10.58
C ASN A 62 -8.20 -9.24 -10.19
N GLU A 63 -8.87 -8.22 -10.67
CA GLU A 63 -10.33 -8.15 -10.57
C GLU A 63 -10.94 -9.36 -11.30
N GLY A 64 -11.81 -10.09 -10.61
CA GLY A 64 -12.46 -11.29 -11.15
C GLY A 64 -11.77 -12.61 -10.80
N ASP A 65 -10.55 -12.61 -10.24
CA ASP A 65 -9.90 -13.82 -9.73
C ASP A 65 -10.72 -14.45 -8.59
N ASP A 66 -10.52 -15.74 -8.36
CA ASP A 66 -11.17 -16.47 -7.27
C ASP A 66 -10.94 -15.79 -5.92
N PHE A 67 -9.71 -15.36 -5.65
CA PHE A 67 -9.40 -14.65 -4.40
C PHE A 67 -10.08 -13.28 -4.32
N TRP A 68 -10.13 -12.52 -5.43
CA TRP A 68 -10.82 -11.24 -5.48
C TRP A 68 -12.31 -11.39 -5.14
N ASN A 69 -12.93 -12.45 -5.65
CA ASN A 69 -14.37 -12.72 -5.52
C ASN A 69 -14.75 -13.32 -4.17
N MET A 70 -13.80 -13.80 -3.36
CA MET A 70 -14.10 -14.31 -2.01
C MET A 70 -14.87 -13.27 -1.21
N THR A 71 -15.79 -13.73 -0.37
CA THR A 71 -16.37 -12.89 0.68
C THR A 71 -15.29 -12.48 1.69
N ASP A 72 -15.54 -11.45 2.48
CA ASP A 72 -14.57 -11.00 3.49
C ASP A 72 -14.31 -12.07 4.55
N ALA A 73 -15.34 -12.85 4.90
CA ALA A 73 -15.22 -13.98 5.81
C ALA A 73 -14.33 -15.11 5.25
N GLU A 74 -14.50 -15.45 3.96
CA GLU A 74 -13.67 -16.46 3.30
C GLU A 74 -12.21 -16.00 3.18
N ALA A 75 -11.99 -14.75 2.76
CA ALA A 75 -10.64 -14.19 2.66
C ALA A 75 -9.97 -14.10 4.04
N THR A 76 -10.70 -13.72 5.09
CA THR A 76 -10.19 -13.72 6.46
C THR A 76 -9.80 -15.12 6.92
N LYS A 77 -10.66 -16.12 6.67
CA LYS A 77 -10.36 -17.52 7.00
C LYS A 77 -9.14 -18.03 6.25
N PHE A 78 -9.03 -17.68 4.97
CA PHE A 78 -7.87 -18.02 4.15
C PHE A 78 -6.59 -17.39 4.73
N ALA A 79 -6.61 -16.11 5.06
CA ALA A 79 -5.47 -15.39 5.65
C ALA A 79 -5.04 -16.00 6.98
N ILE A 80 -5.99 -16.35 7.86
CA ILE A 80 -5.71 -17.06 9.13
C ILE A 80 -5.02 -18.38 8.87
N SER A 81 -5.47 -19.13 7.87
CA SER A 81 -4.87 -20.42 7.48
C SER A 81 -3.40 -20.24 7.06
N GLU A 82 -3.09 -19.23 6.23
CA GLU A 82 -1.71 -18.95 5.82
C GLU A 82 -0.83 -18.51 7.00
N LEU A 83 -1.30 -17.58 7.82
CA LEU A 83 -0.56 -17.10 9.00
C LEU A 83 -0.26 -18.25 10.00
N THR A 84 -1.21 -19.17 10.16
CA THR A 84 -1.02 -20.37 11.01
C THR A 84 0.03 -21.31 10.41
N ARG A 85 -0.01 -21.56 9.09
CA ARG A 85 0.99 -22.39 8.40
C ARG A 85 2.39 -21.75 8.46
N MET A 86 2.48 -20.41 8.35
CA MET A 86 3.72 -19.66 8.48
C MET A 86 4.21 -19.55 9.93
N ARG A 87 3.42 -20.02 10.90
CA ARG A 87 3.69 -19.89 12.34
C ARG A 87 3.82 -18.43 12.82
N VAL A 88 3.12 -17.53 12.12
CA VAL A 88 2.96 -16.15 12.59
C VAL A 88 1.93 -16.05 13.70
N ILE A 89 0.96 -16.95 13.70
CA ILE A 89 -0.04 -17.16 14.76
C ILE A 89 -0.16 -18.67 15.06
N ASN A 90 -0.68 -19.01 16.24
CA ASN A 90 -0.95 -20.41 16.61
C ASN A 90 -2.31 -20.88 16.06
N GLY A 91 -3.22 -19.95 15.77
CA GLY A 91 -4.52 -20.27 15.22
C GLY A 91 -5.51 -19.10 15.28
N PRO A 92 -6.79 -19.37 14.93
CA PRO A 92 -7.84 -18.32 14.89
C PRO A 92 -8.05 -17.59 16.22
N GLN A 93 -7.75 -18.23 17.33
CA GLN A 93 -7.90 -17.66 18.69
C GLN A 93 -6.98 -16.46 18.96
N ASP A 94 -5.93 -16.30 18.15
CA ASP A 94 -4.98 -15.19 18.27
C ASP A 94 -5.46 -13.96 17.49
N VAL A 95 -6.48 -14.11 16.66
CA VAL A 95 -7.05 -13.03 15.85
C VAL A 95 -8.19 -12.36 16.61
N LEU A 96 -8.02 -11.09 16.91
CA LEU A 96 -9.01 -10.28 17.62
C LEU A 96 -10.01 -9.62 16.67
N ASP A 97 -9.53 -9.20 15.51
CA ASP A 97 -10.35 -8.46 14.54
C ASP A 97 -9.71 -8.50 13.15
N SER A 98 -10.52 -8.29 12.10
CA SER A 98 -10.04 -8.23 10.72
C SER A 98 -10.88 -7.27 9.89
N HIS A 99 -10.22 -6.58 8.99
CA HIS A 99 -10.85 -5.78 7.96
C HIS A 99 -10.21 -6.11 6.60
N ARG A 100 -10.99 -6.10 5.54
CA ARG A 100 -10.51 -6.30 4.17
C ARG A 100 -10.83 -5.09 3.33
N GLU A 101 -9.83 -4.61 2.60
CA GLU A 101 -9.98 -3.56 1.60
C GLU A 101 -9.62 -4.11 0.22
N ARG A 102 -10.44 -3.82 -0.80
CA ARG A 102 -10.17 -4.14 -2.20
C ARG A 102 -9.72 -2.90 -2.92
N VAL A 103 -8.44 -2.81 -3.21
CA VAL A 103 -7.86 -1.66 -3.91
C VAL A 103 -7.76 -1.96 -5.39
N LYS A 104 -8.63 -1.31 -6.18
CA LYS A 104 -8.57 -1.39 -7.64
C LYS A 104 -7.46 -0.50 -8.17
N LYS A 105 -6.78 -0.96 -9.24
CA LYS A 105 -5.74 -0.16 -9.93
C LYS A 105 -4.72 0.41 -8.94
N ALA A 106 -4.22 -0.44 -8.03
CA ALA A 106 -3.31 -0.04 -6.95
C ALA A 106 -2.00 0.58 -7.48
N TYR A 107 -1.57 0.15 -8.67
CA TYR A 107 -0.33 0.60 -9.31
C TYR A 107 -0.57 1.10 -10.73
N PRO A 108 0.12 2.19 -11.14
CA PRO A 108 0.12 2.61 -12.54
C PRO A 108 0.87 1.56 -13.39
N ALA A 109 0.38 1.33 -14.59
CA ALA A 109 1.01 0.44 -15.55
C ALA A 109 1.90 1.25 -16.51
N TYR A 110 3.17 0.88 -16.63
CA TYR A 110 4.18 1.55 -17.47
C TYR A 110 4.49 0.77 -18.74
N PHE A 111 3.45 0.39 -19.48
CA PHE A 111 3.59 -0.35 -20.72
C PHE A 111 2.66 0.24 -21.80
N ASP A 112 2.72 -0.32 -23.01
CA ASP A 112 1.88 0.06 -24.14
C ASP A 112 2.03 1.55 -24.48
N THR A 113 0.96 2.32 -24.43
CA THR A 113 0.93 3.74 -24.80
C THR A 113 1.58 4.68 -23.78
N TYR A 114 2.14 4.18 -22.67
CA TYR A 114 2.78 5.04 -21.66
C TYR A 114 3.91 5.93 -22.23
N ALA A 115 4.57 5.49 -23.30
CA ALA A 115 5.57 6.29 -23.99
C ALA A 115 5.01 7.61 -24.55
N GLN A 116 3.70 7.69 -24.77
CA GLN A 116 2.98 8.88 -25.25
C GLN A 116 2.43 9.76 -24.11
N MET A 117 2.80 9.47 -22.87
CA MET A 117 2.31 10.21 -21.69
C MET A 117 2.59 11.72 -21.78
N SER A 118 3.67 12.13 -22.45
CA SER A 118 4.00 13.54 -22.67
C SER A 118 2.91 14.29 -23.42
N GLU A 119 2.31 13.69 -24.44
CA GLU A 119 1.22 14.30 -25.23
C GLU A 119 -0.02 14.53 -24.34
N LEU A 120 -0.34 13.56 -23.49
CA LEU A 120 -1.44 13.69 -22.53
C LEU A 120 -1.15 14.80 -21.50
N VAL A 121 0.08 14.89 -21.00
CA VAL A 121 0.49 15.92 -20.04
C VAL A 121 0.37 17.31 -20.67
N GLU A 122 0.84 17.50 -21.90
CA GLU A 122 0.71 18.77 -22.64
C GLU A 122 -0.76 19.17 -22.80
N TYR A 123 -1.62 18.21 -23.16
CA TYR A 123 -3.06 18.46 -23.27
C TYR A 123 -3.68 18.86 -21.93
N LEU A 124 -3.39 18.13 -20.86
CA LEU A 124 -3.91 18.41 -19.51
C LEU A 124 -3.38 19.77 -18.96
N ASP A 125 -2.16 20.13 -19.30
CA ASP A 125 -1.54 21.38 -18.89
C ASP A 125 -2.14 22.61 -19.60
N SER A 126 -2.81 22.42 -20.73
CA SER A 126 -3.53 23.50 -21.43
C SER A 126 -4.71 24.06 -20.63
N PHE A 127 -5.26 23.28 -19.69
CA PHE A 127 -6.35 23.74 -18.81
C PHE A 127 -5.79 24.52 -17.62
N GLY A 128 -6.00 25.85 -17.58
CA GLY A 128 -5.42 26.73 -16.56
C GLY A 128 -5.83 26.41 -15.12
N ASN A 129 -6.97 25.77 -14.92
CA ASN A 129 -7.56 25.46 -13.62
C ASN A 129 -7.54 23.96 -13.25
N LEU A 130 -6.85 23.11 -14.00
CA LEU A 130 -6.71 21.69 -13.76
C LEU A 130 -5.30 21.38 -13.28
N TYR A 131 -5.17 20.68 -12.15
CA TYR A 131 -3.90 20.19 -11.61
C TYR A 131 -4.00 18.68 -11.39
N CYS A 132 -3.11 17.92 -12.00
CA CYS A 132 -2.98 16.48 -11.81
C CYS A 132 -1.99 16.21 -10.67
N VAL A 133 -2.46 15.66 -9.56
CA VAL A 133 -1.66 15.42 -8.36
C VAL A 133 -1.79 14.00 -7.85
N GLY A 134 -0.77 13.53 -7.14
CA GLY A 134 -0.76 12.19 -6.55
C GLY A 134 -0.54 11.07 -7.55
N ARG A 135 -0.58 9.82 -7.03
CA ARG A 135 -0.29 8.61 -7.81
C ARG A 135 -1.19 8.46 -9.04
N ASN A 136 -2.50 8.49 -8.83
CA ASN A 136 -3.46 8.23 -9.90
C ASN A 136 -3.63 9.45 -10.82
N GLY A 137 -3.59 10.67 -10.27
CA GLY A 137 -3.72 11.89 -11.06
C GLY A 137 -2.57 12.11 -12.03
N GLN A 138 -1.35 11.69 -11.65
CA GLN A 138 -0.18 11.78 -12.51
C GLN A 138 0.12 10.50 -13.28
N HIS A 139 -0.63 9.43 -13.04
CA HIS A 139 -0.33 8.08 -13.53
C HIS A 139 1.13 7.70 -13.31
N ARG A 140 1.62 7.90 -12.08
CA ARG A 140 3.02 7.73 -11.70
C ARG A 140 3.12 7.04 -10.34
N TYR A 141 4.15 6.21 -10.15
CA TYR A 141 4.35 5.52 -8.87
C TYR A 141 4.81 6.51 -7.79
N ASN A 142 3.85 7.19 -7.22
CA ASN A 142 4.07 8.13 -6.12
C ASN A 142 3.76 7.45 -4.78
N ASN A 143 4.69 7.55 -3.83
CA ASN A 143 4.44 7.26 -2.43
C ASN A 143 3.66 8.42 -1.78
N MET A 144 3.33 8.31 -0.49
CA MET A 144 2.56 9.35 0.22
C MET A 144 3.24 10.71 0.20
N ASP A 145 4.55 10.74 0.42
CA ASP A 145 5.38 11.95 0.39
C ASP A 145 5.32 12.66 -0.97
N HIS A 146 5.52 11.91 -2.07
CA HIS A 146 5.38 12.47 -3.44
C HIS A 146 3.95 12.98 -3.69
N SER A 147 2.93 12.23 -3.24
CA SER A 147 1.54 12.64 -3.42
C SER A 147 1.21 13.92 -2.67
N MET A 148 1.72 14.07 -1.44
CA MET A 148 1.59 15.31 -0.66
C MET A 148 2.36 16.45 -1.30
N ALA A 149 3.60 16.23 -1.74
CA ALA A 149 4.43 17.25 -2.36
C ALA A 149 3.80 17.78 -3.65
N THR A 150 3.22 16.91 -4.51
CA THR A 150 2.51 17.36 -5.71
C THR A 150 1.33 18.28 -5.39
N ALA A 151 0.59 17.98 -4.32
CA ALA A 151 -0.53 18.83 -3.88
C ALA A 151 -0.05 20.18 -3.33
N ILE A 152 1.04 20.20 -2.55
CA ILE A 152 1.65 21.42 -2.01
C ILE A 152 2.12 22.31 -3.16
N GLU A 153 2.82 21.76 -4.16
CA GLU A 153 3.28 22.49 -5.33
C GLU A 153 2.12 23.06 -6.15
N ALA A 154 1.04 22.30 -6.33
CA ALA A 154 -0.15 22.77 -7.02
C ALA A 154 -0.80 23.96 -6.29
N VAL A 155 -0.95 23.88 -4.97
CA VAL A 155 -1.50 24.98 -4.14
C VAL A 155 -0.57 26.20 -4.18
N ALA A 156 0.75 26.02 -4.16
CA ALA A 156 1.70 27.12 -4.28
C ALA A 156 1.56 27.83 -5.63
N ASN A 157 1.38 27.11 -6.72
CA ASN A 157 1.13 27.68 -8.04
C ASN A 157 -0.17 28.48 -8.08
N ILE A 158 -1.25 27.92 -7.54
CA ILE A 158 -2.55 28.63 -7.46
C ILE A 158 -2.41 29.95 -6.67
N LYS A 159 -1.76 29.90 -5.51
CA LYS A 159 -1.58 31.10 -4.66
C LYS A 159 -0.71 32.19 -5.29
N SER A 160 0.30 31.79 -6.07
CA SER A 160 1.23 32.72 -6.73
C SER A 160 0.79 33.17 -8.11
N GLY A 161 -0.30 32.58 -8.66
CA GLY A 161 -0.74 32.82 -10.03
C GLY A 161 0.21 32.23 -11.09
N LYS A 162 1.06 31.27 -10.71
CA LYS A 162 1.99 30.60 -11.63
C LYS A 162 1.23 29.71 -12.58
N THR A 163 1.40 29.92 -13.89
CA THR A 163 0.71 29.15 -14.94
C THR A 163 1.41 27.83 -15.28
N SER A 164 2.74 27.80 -15.19
CA SER A 164 3.52 26.57 -15.44
C SER A 164 3.29 25.56 -14.31
N LYS A 165 3.04 24.32 -14.71
CA LYS A 165 2.86 23.17 -13.79
C LYS A 165 4.07 22.23 -13.76
N GLN A 166 5.17 22.64 -14.39
CA GLN A 166 6.41 21.84 -14.47
C GLN A 166 6.90 21.36 -13.09
N ASN A 167 6.83 22.21 -12.07
CA ASN A 167 7.23 21.84 -10.70
C ASN A 167 6.36 20.72 -10.12
N VAL A 168 5.05 20.69 -10.42
CA VAL A 168 4.14 19.65 -9.97
C VAL A 168 4.49 18.29 -10.62
N TRP A 169 4.77 18.31 -11.94
CA TRP A 169 5.18 17.10 -12.67
C TRP A 169 6.60 16.63 -12.34
N SER A 170 7.46 17.51 -11.81
CA SER A 170 8.86 17.22 -11.48
C SER A 170 9.08 16.67 -10.08
N VAL A 171 8.04 16.56 -9.25
CA VAL A 171 8.15 16.03 -7.89
C VAL A 171 8.71 14.60 -7.88
N ASN A 172 8.28 13.78 -8.84
CA ASN A 172 8.82 12.45 -9.05
C ASN A 172 9.10 12.24 -10.54
N THR A 173 10.35 11.95 -10.88
CA THR A 173 10.81 11.74 -12.25
C THR A 173 11.06 10.28 -12.59
N ASP A 174 10.78 9.35 -11.69
CA ASP A 174 10.97 7.92 -11.92
C ASP A 174 10.12 7.44 -13.10
N LYS A 175 10.78 6.76 -14.04
CA LYS A 175 10.16 6.23 -15.26
C LYS A 175 9.94 4.73 -15.21
N SER A 176 10.32 4.09 -14.10
CA SER A 176 10.21 2.65 -13.91
C SER A 176 9.64 2.33 -12.53
N TYR A 177 8.93 1.24 -12.46
CA TYR A 177 8.45 0.66 -11.22
C TYR A 177 9.56 -0.20 -10.63
N HIS A 178 9.98 0.09 -9.40
CA HIS A 178 11.15 -0.55 -8.78
C HIS A 178 10.81 -1.80 -7.95
N GLU A 179 9.55 -2.03 -7.64
CA GLU A 179 9.13 -3.25 -6.95
C GLU A 179 8.86 -4.36 -7.98
N GLN A 180 9.89 -5.14 -8.30
CA GLN A 180 9.73 -6.38 -9.06
C GLN A 180 9.48 -7.53 -8.10
N LYS A 181 8.54 -8.44 -8.50
CA LYS A 181 8.37 -9.73 -7.81
C LYS A 181 9.58 -10.62 -8.04
#